data_edda888f98377a702c2c034b9cf9343d
#
_entry.id   edda888f98377a702c2c034b9cf9343d
#
_cell.length_a   1.000
_cell.length_b   1.000
_cell.length_c   1.000
_cell.angle_alpha   90.00
_cell.angle_beta   90.00
_cell.angle_gamma   90.00
#
_symmetry.space_group_name_H-M   'P 1'
#
loop_
_entity.id
_entity.type
_entity.pdbx_description
1 polymer ?
#
loop_
_entity_poly.entity_id
_entity_poly.type
_entity_poly.pdbx_seq_one_letter_code
_entity_poly.pdbx_strand_id
1 'polypeptide(L)'
;PFRLDSRTVDQPTEFEISFLVDGVRHQYSFAMTAQRIVSEQLMVWRTSKPTQWFSRRLDERGEGYGYEFSAYLTGPRKLWQESTRANALFLSTASQLNSELLGPVFRWLVQGIVALPAGAIVDHAFTTALLDSAEGRTAIRDFLAGPDHIREILPTALGKIAGMRKEFPDAVVLPSATDLP
;
A
#
# COMPACT_ATOMS: atom_id res chain seq x y z
N PRO A 1 -17.31 -5.58 -2.46
CA PRO A 1 -18.35 -4.77 -1.81
C PRO A 1 -18.71 -5.36 -0.45
N PHE A 2 -19.12 -4.49 0.48
CA PHE A 2 -19.57 -4.89 1.80
C PHE A 2 -21.00 -5.50 1.67
N ARG A 3 -21.12 -6.80 1.88
CA ARG A 3 -22.33 -7.56 1.58
C ARG A 3 -23.42 -7.49 2.65
N LEU A 4 -23.14 -6.91 3.80
CA LEU A 4 -24.10 -6.79 4.91
C LEU A 4 -24.97 -5.51 4.83
N ASP A 5 -24.73 -4.63 3.84
CA ASP A 5 -25.55 -3.44 3.57
C ASP A 5 -26.07 -3.50 2.15
N SER A 6 -27.40 -3.51 2.01
CA SER A 6 -28.09 -3.56 0.70
C SER A 6 -27.74 -2.39 -0.22
N ARG A 7 -27.30 -1.25 0.32
CA ARG A 7 -26.89 -0.08 -0.48
C ARG A 7 -25.53 -0.25 -1.12
N THR A 8 -24.68 -1.12 -0.59
CA THR A 8 -23.29 -1.28 -1.05
C THR A 8 -23.01 -2.60 -1.75
N VAL A 9 -23.98 -3.53 -1.74
CA VAL A 9 -23.81 -4.89 -2.29
C VAL A 9 -23.47 -4.88 -3.79
N ASP A 10 -24.03 -3.93 -4.54
CA ASP A 10 -23.82 -3.78 -5.98
C ASP A 10 -22.81 -2.68 -6.34
N GLN A 11 -22.23 -2.03 -5.34
CA GLN A 11 -21.23 -1.00 -5.58
C GLN A 11 -19.83 -1.61 -5.81
N PRO A 12 -18.99 -1.00 -6.64
CA PRO A 12 -17.59 -1.39 -6.75
C PRO A 12 -16.87 -1.30 -5.40
N THR A 13 -15.91 -2.19 -5.18
CA THR A 13 -14.96 -2.04 -4.06
C THR A 13 -13.85 -1.11 -4.51
N GLU A 14 -13.58 -0.09 -3.73
CA GLU A 14 -12.55 0.91 -3.99
C GLU A 14 -11.33 0.67 -3.12
N PHE A 15 -10.16 0.86 -3.71
CA PHE A 15 -8.86 0.77 -3.05
C PHE A 15 -8.04 2.01 -3.38
N GLU A 16 -7.39 2.55 -2.38
CA GLU A 16 -6.45 3.65 -2.54
C GLU A 16 -5.26 3.45 -1.61
N ILE A 17 -4.07 3.74 -2.10
CA ILE A 17 -2.84 3.72 -1.32
C ILE A 17 -1.91 4.86 -1.75
N SER A 18 -1.31 5.54 -0.76
CA SER A 18 -0.23 6.49 -0.96
C SER A 18 1.08 5.92 -0.43
N PHE A 19 2.14 6.02 -1.22
CA PHE A 19 3.44 5.43 -0.88
C PHE A 19 4.58 6.21 -1.55
N LEU A 20 5.82 5.88 -1.19
CA LEU A 20 7.03 6.47 -1.76
C LEU A 20 7.79 5.41 -2.57
N VAL A 21 8.19 5.77 -3.79
CA VAL A 21 9.16 5.02 -4.59
C VAL A 21 10.29 5.98 -4.91
N ASP A 22 11.52 5.65 -4.52
CA ASP A 22 12.72 6.48 -4.70
C ASP A 22 12.52 7.92 -4.21
N GLY A 23 11.86 8.11 -3.07
CA GLY A 23 11.55 9.41 -2.47
C GLY A 23 10.44 10.20 -3.16
N VAL A 24 9.85 9.69 -4.24
CA VAL A 24 8.73 10.31 -4.96
C VAL A 24 7.42 9.75 -4.46
N ARG A 25 6.49 10.63 -4.08
CA ARG A 25 5.15 10.23 -3.63
C ARG A 25 4.30 9.78 -4.82
N HIS A 26 3.68 8.63 -4.64
CA HIS A 26 2.69 8.04 -5.54
C HIS A 26 1.38 7.84 -4.80
N GLN A 27 0.27 7.97 -5.51
CA GLN A 27 -1.05 7.56 -5.04
C GLN A 27 -1.68 6.72 -6.14
N TYR A 28 -1.96 5.48 -5.79
CA TYR A 28 -2.56 4.52 -6.70
C TYR A 28 -3.94 4.16 -6.19
N SER A 29 -4.93 4.24 -7.07
CA SER A 29 -6.30 3.88 -6.75
C SER A 29 -6.95 3.06 -7.86
N PHE A 30 -7.86 2.16 -7.48
CA PHE A 30 -8.70 1.44 -8.41
C PHE A 30 -10.03 1.06 -7.77
N ALA A 31 -11.04 0.90 -8.60
CA ALA A 31 -12.35 0.38 -8.22
C ALA A 31 -12.65 -0.87 -9.04
N MET A 32 -13.20 -1.90 -8.41
CA MET A 32 -13.49 -3.18 -9.06
C MET A 32 -14.81 -3.80 -8.60
N THR A 33 -15.42 -4.53 -9.50
CA THR A 33 -16.48 -5.50 -9.21
C THR A 33 -15.89 -6.92 -9.21
N ALA A 34 -16.73 -7.93 -8.97
CA ALA A 34 -16.29 -9.33 -9.10
C ALA A 34 -15.87 -9.71 -10.53
N GLN A 35 -16.28 -8.95 -11.54
CA GLN A 35 -16.08 -9.28 -12.95
C GLN A 35 -15.04 -8.41 -13.65
N ARG A 36 -14.86 -7.15 -13.22
CA ARG A 36 -14.03 -6.19 -13.95
C ARG A 36 -13.52 -5.05 -13.09
N ILE A 37 -12.49 -4.39 -13.59
CA ILE A 37 -12.03 -3.11 -13.08
C ILE A 37 -12.97 -2.01 -13.61
N VAL A 38 -13.43 -1.14 -12.74
CA VAL A 38 -14.32 -0.01 -13.09
C VAL A 38 -13.50 1.24 -13.36
N SER A 39 -12.51 1.50 -12.52
CA SER A 39 -11.57 2.61 -12.68
C SER A 39 -10.19 2.22 -12.16
N GLU A 40 -9.17 2.90 -12.66
CA GLU A 40 -7.79 2.75 -12.21
C GLU A 40 -7.02 4.05 -12.48
N GLN A 41 -6.21 4.51 -11.54
CA GLN A 41 -5.51 5.78 -11.66
C GLN A 41 -4.18 5.75 -10.90
N LEU A 42 -3.18 6.42 -11.45
CA LEU A 42 -1.90 6.67 -10.80
C LEU A 42 -1.58 8.17 -10.83
N MET A 43 -1.46 8.76 -9.64
CA MET A 43 -1.01 10.13 -9.42
C MET A 43 0.43 10.12 -8.88
N VAL A 44 1.27 11.03 -9.36
CA VAL A 44 2.70 11.11 -8.97
C VAL A 44 3.08 12.56 -8.65
N TRP A 45 3.74 12.76 -7.52
CA TRP A 45 4.22 14.06 -7.04
C TRP A 45 5.74 14.18 -7.23
N ARG A 46 6.17 14.56 -8.43
CA ARG A 46 7.58 14.95 -8.68
C ARG A 46 7.89 16.38 -8.24
N THR A 47 6.85 17.16 -8.06
CA THR A 47 6.86 18.54 -7.55
C THR A 47 5.75 18.69 -6.52
N SER A 48 5.47 19.91 -6.07
CA SER A 48 4.34 20.20 -5.17
C SER A 48 2.97 19.90 -5.78
N LYS A 49 2.87 19.83 -7.12
CA LYS A 49 1.61 19.51 -7.81
C LYS A 49 1.60 18.07 -8.29
N PRO A 50 0.49 17.32 -8.09
CA PRO A 50 0.35 15.96 -8.62
C PRO A 50 0.22 15.99 -10.14
N THR A 51 0.75 14.96 -10.77
CA THR A 51 0.56 14.66 -12.19
C THR A 51 -0.11 13.30 -12.31
N GLN A 52 -1.24 13.24 -12.98
CA GLN A 52 -1.86 11.97 -13.34
C GLN A 52 -1.01 11.30 -14.42
N TRP A 53 -0.35 10.18 -14.08
CA TRP A 53 0.42 9.46 -15.07
C TRP A 53 -0.46 8.70 -16.03
N PHE A 54 -1.49 8.05 -15.49
CA PHE A 54 -2.56 7.47 -16.28
C PHE A 54 -3.87 7.45 -15.51
N SER A 55 -4.98 7.42 -16.24
CA SER A 55 -6.27 6.95 -15.76
C SER A 55 -6.89 5.99 -16.78
N ARG A 56 -7.68 5.07 -16.25
CA ARG A 56 -8.52 4.14 -16.98
C ARG A 56 -9.90 4.15 -16.36
N ARG A 57 -10.93 4.25 -17.18
CA ARG A 57 -12.31 4.24 -16.68
C ARG A 57 -13.21 3.46 -17.62
N LEU A 58 -14.05 2.61 -17.06
CA LEU A 58 -15.11 1.95 -17.78
C LEU A 58 -16.08 3.00 -18.34
N ASP A 59 -16.47 2.86 -19.61
CA ASP A 59 -17.46 3.75 -20.21
C ASP A 59 -18.85 3.58 -19.58
N GLU A 60 -19.75 4.53 -19.84
CA GLU A 60 -21.11 4.53 -19.30
C GLU A 60 -21.94 3.34 -19.77
N ARG A 61 -21.60 2.76 -20.93
CA ARG A 61 -22.28 1.59 -21.49
C ARG A 61 -21.76 0.27 -20.94
N GLY A 62 -20.60 0.30 -20.26
CA GLY A 62 -19.93 -0.90 -19.73
C GLY A 62 -19.30 -1.78 -20.82
N GLU A 63 -19.08 -1.24 -22.02
CA GLU A 63 -18.58 -1.98 -23.17
C GLU A 63 -17.08 -1.79 -23.42
N GLY A 64 -16.53 -0.64 -23.05
CA GLY A 64 -15.16 -0.24 -23.31
C GLY A 64 -14.51 0.53 -22.19
N TYR A 65 -13.24 0.91 -22.41
CA TYR A 65 -12.46 1.70 -21.46
C TYR A 65 -11.92 2.96 -22.13
N GLY A 66 -12.17 4.11 -21.50
CA GLY A 66 -11.43 5.34 -21.75
C GLY A 66 -10.10 5.33 -21.01
N TYR A 67 -9.04 5.77 -21.69
CA TYR A 67 -7.70 5.93 -21.11
C TYR A 67 -7.20 7.34 -21.31
N GLU A 68 -6.59 7.89 -20.28
CA GLU A 68 -5.85 9.14 -20.34
C GLU A 68 -4.41 8.90 -19.89
N PHE A 69 -3.46 9.47 -20.62
CA PHE A 69 -2.04 9.34 -20.33
C PHE A 69 -1.36 10.68 -20.31
N SER A 70 -0.54 10.94 -19.31
CA SER A 70 0.32 12.11 -19.33
C SER A 70 1.47 11.95 -20.33
N ALA A 71 2.08 13.06 -20.70
CA ALA A 71 3.30 13.07 -21.50
C ALA A 71 4.50 12.41 -20.78
N TYR A 72 4.45 12.33 -19.44
CA TYR A 72 5.50 11.71 -18.62
C TYR A 72 5.49 10.18 -18.68
N LEU A 73 4.33 9.57 -18.95
CA LEU A 73 4.26 8.13 -19.11
C LEU A 73 4.68 7.76 -20.55
N THR A 74 5.95 7.49 -20.73
CA THR A 74 6.52 7.06 -22.01
C THR A 74 6.41 5.55 -22.19
N GLY A 75 6.51 5.08 -23.44
CA GLY A 75 6.49 3.66 -23.79
C GLY A 75 5.33 3.28 -24.74
N PRO A 76 5.17 2.00 -25.05
CA PRO A 76 4.17 1.50 -25.98
C PRO A 76 2.76 1.45 -25.37
N ARG A 77 2.23 2.64 -24.96
CA ARG A 77 0.94 2.77 -24.27
C ARG A 77 -0.22 2.07 -24.96
N LYS A 78 -0.25 2.12 -26.29
CA LYS A 78 -1.28 1.46 -27.09
C LYS A 78 -1.25 -0.06 -26.92
N LEU A 79 -0.05 -0.65 -26.95
CA LEU A 79 0.14 -2.08 -26.71
C LEU A 79 -0.34 -2.47 -25.29
N TRP A 80 0.03 -1.69 -24.26
CA TRP A 80 -0.41 -1.96 -22.90
C TRP A 80 -1.92 -1.86 -22.76
N GLN A 81 -2.54 -0.84 -23.37
CA GLN A 81 -3.98 -0.66 -23.39
C GLN A 81 -4.71 -1.84 -24.04
N GLU A 82 -4.29 -2.24 -25.24
CA GLU A 82 -4.89 -3.36 -25.99
C GLU A 82 -4.69 -4.72 -25.30
N SER A 83 -3.58 -4.88 -24.57
CA SER A 83 -3.28 -6.10 -23.82
C SER A 83 -3.98 -6.18 -22.46
N THR A 84 -4.56 -5.07 -21.98
CA THR A 84 -5.18 -5.03 -20.66
C THR A 84 -6.61 -5.56 -20.69
N ARG A 85 -6.82 -6.72 -20.07
CA ARG A 85 -8.15 -7.34 -19.94
C ARG A 85 -9.07 -6.55 -19.03
N ALA A 86 -10.37 -6.76 -19.15
CA ALA A 86 -11.37 -6.09 -18.31
C ALA A 86 -11.19 -6.35 -16.81
N ASN A 87 -10.71 -7.53 -16.43
CA ASN A 87 -10.46 -7.96 -15.05
C ASN A 87 -9.00 -7.83 -14.61
N ALA A 88 -8.13 -7.22 -15.42
CA ALA A 88 -6.73 -6.97 -15.09
C ALA A 88 -6.47 -5.48 -14.86
N LEU A 89 -5.54 -5.16 -13.97
CA LEU A 89 -5.07 -3.79 -13.76
C LEU A 89 -4.10 -3.38 -14.85
N PHE A 90 -4.23 -2.17 -15.38
CA PHE A 90 -3.34 -1.60 -16.39
C PHE A 90 -1.89 -1.51 -15.89
N LEU A 91 -1.71 -1.10 -14.64
CA LEU A 91 -0.40 -1.05 -14.00
C LEU A 91 0.31 -2.42 -14.05
N SER A 92 -0.40 -3.49 -13.72
CA SER A 92 0.10 -4.86 -13.76
C SER A 92 0.48 -5.28 -15.19
N THR A 93 -0.42 -5.04 -16.16
CA THR A 93 -0.20 -5.40 -17.56
C THR A 93 1.00 -4.65 -18.16
N ALA A 94 1.07 -3.33 -17.95
CA ALA A 94 2.18 -2.52 -18.43
C ALA A 94 3.52 -2.95 -17.83
N SER A 95 3.54 -3.31 -16.53
CA SER A 95 4.74 -3.83 -15.86
C SER A 95 5.19 -5.18 -16.43
N GLN A 96 4.26 -6.09 -16.68
CA GLN A 96 4.56 -7.39 -17.30
C GLN A 96 5.07 -7.23 -18.75
N LEU A 97 4.67 -6.15 -19.43
CA LEU A 97 5.15 -5.77 -20.75
C LEU A 97 6.34 -4.79 -20.69
N ASN A 98 7.13 -4.89 -19.64
CA ASN A 98 8.41 -4.20 -19.44
C ASN A 98 8.32 -2.66 -19.44
N SER A 99 7.29 -2.08 -18.84
CA SER A 99 7.27 -0.65 -18.60
C SER A 99 8.35 -0.24 -17.59
N GLU A 100 9.33 0.55 -18.03
CA GLU A 100 10.43 1.03 -17.18
C GLU A 100 9.92 1.94 -16.05
N LEU A 101 8.90 2.75 -16.32
CA LEU A 101 8.34 3.69 -15.34
C LEU A 101 7.35 3.05 -14.37
N LEU A 102 6.52 2.13 -14.86
CA LEU A 102 5.49 1.48 -14.03
C LEU A 102 6.01 0.22 -13.31
N GLY A 103 7.08 -0.39 -13.80
CA GLY A 103 7.71 -1.56 -13.18
C GLY A 103 8.12 -1.35 -11.72
N PRO A 104 8.86 -0.28 -11.37
CA PRO A 104 9.22 0.03 -9.97
C PRO A 104 7.99 0.23 -9.08
N VAL A 105 6.96 0.93 -9.56
CA VAL A 105 5.70 1.17 -8.85
C VAL A 105 4.98 -0.15 -8.55
N PHE A 106 4.83 -0.99 -9.56
CA PHE A 106 4.22 -2.31 -9.42
C PHE A 106 5.01 -3.22 -8.46
N ARG A 107 6.32 -3.24 -8.56
CA ARG A 107 7.19 -4.02 -7.68
C ARG A 107 7.05 -3.59 -6.23
N TRP A 108 7.00 -2.29 -5.97
CA TRP A 108 6.76 -1.77 -4.63
C TRP A 108 5.42 -2.27 -4.06
N LEU A 109 4.34 -2.21 -4.86
CA LEU A 109 3.02 -2.69 -4.43
C LEU A 109 3.01 -4.20 -4.12
N VAL A 110 3.69 -5.00 -4.94
CA VAL A 110 3.72 -6.47 -4.75
C VAL A 110 4.63 -6.89 -3.60
N GLN A 111 5.74 -6.20 -3.37
CA GLN A 111 6.73 -6.56 -2.36
C GLN A 111 6.58 -5.79 -1.05
N GLY A 112 6.02 -4.57 -1.11
CA GLY A 112 5.87 -3.69 0.05
C GLY A 112 4.56 -3.87 0.82
N ILE A 113 3.58 -4.61 0.27
CA ILE A 113 2.30 -4.84 0.92
C ILE A 113 2.16 -6.31 1.28
N VAL A 114 1.94 -6.57 2.57
CA VAL A 114 1.62 -7.92 3.06
C VAL A 114 0.14 -7.95 3.43
N ALA A 115 -0.64 -8.73 2.69
CA ALA A 115 -2.05 -8.98 3.02
C ALA A 115 -2.12 -10.09 4.09
N LEU A 116 -2.59 -9.74 5.28
CA LEU A 116 -2.79 -10.70 6.36
C LEU A 116 -4.26 -11.14 6.36
N PRO A 117 -4.56 -12.44 6.30
CA PRO A 117 -5.92 -12.93 6.49
C PRO A 117 -6.40 -12.65 7.91
N ALA A 118 -7.72 -12.53 8.10
CA ALA A 118 -8.30 -12.37 9.42
C ALA A 118 -7.89 -13.55 10.32
N GLY A 119 -7.36 -13.25 11.51
CA GLY A 119 -6.84 -14.25 12.44
C GLY A 119 -5.40 -14.72 12.16
N ALA A 120 -4.71 -14.15 11.18
CA ALA A 120 -3.29 -14.42 11.00
C ALA A 120 -2.49 -14.00 12.24
N ILE A 121 -1.61 -14.87 12.69
CA ILE A 121 -0.61 -14.50 13.69
C ILE A 121 0.50 -13.75 12.98
N VAL A 122 0.69 -12.50 13.34
CA VAL A 122 1.82 -11.71 12.82
C VAL A 122 3.10 -12.23 13.49
N ASP A 123 4.05 -12.68 12.69
CA ASP A 123 5.36 -13.05 13.22
C ASP A 123 6.10 -11.77 13.66
N HIS A 124 6.37 -11.70 14.95
CA HIS A 124 7.06 -10.57 15.56
C HIS A 124 8.59 -10.68 15.45
N ALA A 125 9.10 -11.80 14.97
CA ALA A 125 10.54 -12.05 14.87
C ALA A 125 11.27 -10.97 14.08
N PHE A 126 10.65 -10.45 13.02
CA PHE A 126 11.22 -9.36 12.22
C PHE A 126 11.40 -8.06 13.05
N THR A 127 10.34 -7.62 13.74
CA THR A 127 10.40 -6.40 14.57
C THR A 127 11.33 -6.57 15.75
N THR A 128 11.35 -7.76 16.35
CA THR A 128 12.27 -8.08 17.45
C THR A 128 13.71 -8.08 16.99
N ALA A 129 14.02 -8.66 15.83
CA ALA A 129 15.36 -8.63 15.24
C ALA A 129 15.81 -7.21 14.90
N LEU A 130 14.91 -6.35 14.42
CA LEU A 130 15.23 -4.93 14.22
C LEU A 130 15.61 -4.23 15.52
N LEU A 131 14.96 -4.55 16.64
CA LEU A 131 15.27 -3.96 17.95
C LEU A 131 16.66 -4.37 18.49
N ASP A 132 17.27 -5.44 17.97
CA ASP A 132 18.60 -5.87 18.38
C ASP A 132 19.72 -4.99 17.80
N SER A 133 19.47 -4.31 16.67
CA SER A 133 20.43 -3.37 16.08
C SER A 133 20.16 -1.91 16.52
N ALA A 134 21.22 -1.09 16.56
CA ALA A 134 21.09 0.34 16.88
C ALA A 134 20.33 1.09 15.79
N GLU A 135 20.59 0.75 14.52
CA GLU A 135 19.93 1.31 13.35
C GLU A 135 18.44 0.96 13.34
N GLY A 136 18.08 -0.29 13.63
CA GLY A 136 16.69 -0.75 13.69
C GLY A 136 15.89 -0.06 14.81
N ARG A 137 16.51 0.11 16.00
CA ARG A 137 15.89 0.88 17.09
C ARG A 137 15.63 2.33 16.69
N THR A 138 16.57 2.94 15.98
CA THR A 138 16.42 4.31 15.48
C THR A 138 15.30 4.39 14.45
N ALA A 139 15.28 3.49 13.47
CA ALA A 139 14.24 3.45 12.44
C ALA A 139 12.82 3.25 13.03
N ILE A 140 12.67 2.35 14.02
CA ILE A 140 11.39 2.14 14.72
C ILE A 140 11.00 3.40 15.52
N ARG A 141 11.95 4.02 16.22
CA ARG A 141 11.70 5.25 16.96
C ARG A 141 11.24 6.37 16.05
N ASP A 142 11.91 6.58 14.93
CA ASP A 142 11.61 7.63 13.97
C ASP A 142 10.24 7.40 13.31
N PHE A 143 9.92 6.16 12.98
CA PHE A 143 8.59 5.78 12.48
C PHE A 143 7.49 6.08 13.50
N LEU A 144 7.68 5.70 14.76
CA LEU A 144 6.70 5.91 15.83
C LEU A 144 6.64 7.38 16.29
N ALA A 145 7.67 8.18 16.05
CA ALA A 145 7.68 9.61 16.41
C ALA A 145 6.86 10.49 15.45
N GLY A 146 6.37 9.95 14.33
CA GLY A 146 5.63 10.71 13.32
C GLY A 146 4.35 11.37 13.86
N PRO A 147 3.34 10.64 14.34
CA PRO A 147 2.14 11.20 14.95
C PRO A 147 2.37 11.61 16.42
N ASP A 148 1.92 12.81 16.82
CA ASP A 148 2.16 13.35 18.16
C ASP A 148 1.61 12.45 19.29
N HIS A 149 0.47 11.79 19.09
CA HIS A 149 -0.09 10.88 20.08
C HIS A 149 0.75 9.61 20.33
N ILE A 150 1.59 9.19 19.38
CA ILE A 150 2.51 8.06 19.57
C ILE A 150 3.73 8.50 20.37
N ARG A 151 4.15 9.76 20.31
CA ARG A 151 5.28 10.29 21.06
C ARG A 151 5.08 10.20 22.59
N GLU A 152 3.84 10.35 23.06
CA GLU A 152 3.51 10.24 24.48
C GLU A 152 3.56 8.78 24.98
N ILE A 153 3.18 7.84 24.16
CA ILE A 153 3.10 6.41 24.53
C ILE A 153 4.48 5.72 24.41
N LEU A 154 5.29 6.14 23.46
CA LEU A 154 6.56 5.50 23.11
C LEU A 154 7.53 5.30 24.27
N PRO A 155 7.80 6.31 25.16
CA PRO A 155 8.72 6.13 26.28
C PRO A 155 8.23 5.07 27.28
N THR A 156 6.91 5.01 27.52
CA THR A 156 6.29 4.04 28.43
C THR A 156 6.34 2.63 27.84
N ALA A 157 6.02 2.47 26.55
CA ALA A 157 6.08 1.18 25.87
C ALA A 157 7.52 0.63 25.81
N LEU A 158 8.49 1.46 25.45
CA LEU A 158 9.91 1.08 25.42
C LEU A 158 10.44 0.75 26.82
N GLY A 159 10.01 1.48 27.88
CA GLY A 159 10.37 1.20 29.26
C GLY A 159 9.83 -0.15 29.74
N LYS A 160 8.57 -0.49 29.41
CA LYS A 160 7.96 -1.79 29.71
C LYS A 160 8.70 -2.92 28.99
N ILE A 161 8.96 -2.80 27.68
CA ILE A 161 9.70 -3.81 26.92
C ILE A 161 11.10 -4.03 27.48
N ALA A 162 11.81 -2.97 27.85
CA ALA A 162 13.15 -3.07 28.47
C ALA A 162 13.10 -3.72 29.86
N GLY A 163 12.05 -3.47 30.65
CA GLY A 163 11.82 -4.11 31.96
C GLY A 163 11.54 -5.60 31.81
N MET A 164 10.67 -5.97 30.89
CA MET A 164 10.33 -7.37 30.59
C MET A 164 11.54 -8.17 30.09
N ARG A 165 12.42 -7.57 29.28
CA ARG A 165 13.66 -8.22 28.83
C ARG A 165 14.68 -8.48 29.94
N LYS A 166 14.65 -7.71 31.01
CA LYS A 166 15.48 -7.93 32.20
C LYS A 166 15.01 -9.14 33.02
N GLU A 167 13.69 -9.31 33.11
CA GLU A 167 13.07 -10.42 33.86
C GLU A 167 13.02 -11.72 33.05
N PHE A 168 12.91 -11.62 31.73
CA PHE A 168 12.75 -12.74 30.80
C PHE A 168 13.66 -12.57 29.58
N PRO A 169 14.98 -12.79 29.68
CA PRO A 169 15.93 -12.52 28.61
C PRO A 169 15.68 -13.33 27.33
N ASP A 170 15.04 -14.48 27.45
CA ASP A 170 14.72 -15.40 26.34
C ASP A 170 13.28 -15.30 25.84
N ALA A 171 12.44 -14.43 26.44
CA ALA A 171 11.05 -14.27 26.06
C ALA A 171 10.85 -13.11 25.10
N VAL A 172 10.18 -13.37 23.98
CA VAL A 172 9.64 -12.34 23.11
C VAL A 172 8.34 -11.84 23.73
N VAL A 173 8.40 -10.77 24.52
CA VAL A 173 7.22 -10.19 25.14
C VAL A 173 6.73 -9.03 24.31
N LEU A 174 5.53 -9.18 23.76
CA LEU A 174 4.80 -8.09 23.13
C LEU A 174 3.81 -7.52 24.13
N PRO A 175 3.69 -6.19 24.23
CA PRO A 175 2.58 -5.58 24.97
C PRO A 175 1.28 -6.03 24.30
N SER A 176 0.34 -6.57 25.10
CA SER A 176 -1.01 -6.83 24.59
C SER A 176 -1.72 -5.51 24.30
N ALA A 177 -2.75 -5.54 23.43
CA ALA A 177 -3.55 -4.36 23.12
C ALA A 177 -4.22 -3.76 24.38
N THR A 178 -4.31 -4.52 25.48
CA THR A 178 -4.81 -4.10 26.79
C THR A 178 -3.74 -3.39 27.63
N ASP A 179 -2.47 -3.45 27.26
CA ASP A 179 -1.37 -2.82 27.99
C ASP A 179 -1.02 -1.41 27.45
N LEU A 180 -1.68 -1.01 26.37
CA LEU A 180 -1.63 0.35 25.85
C LEU A 180 -2.77 1.17 26.50
N PRO A 181 -2.47 2.38 27.00
CA PRO A 181 -3.47 3.26 27.60
C PRO A 181 -4.52 3.70 26.59
#